data_4796f4478c37a61a6421ed7ba38d91bc
#
_entry.id   4796f4478c37a61a6421ed7ba38d91bc
#
_cell.length_a   1.000
_cell.length_b   1.000
_cell.length_c   1.000
_cell.angle_alpha   90.00
_cell.angle_beta   90.00
_cell.angle_gamma   90.00
#
_symmetry.space_group_name_H-M   'P 1'
#
loop_
_entity.id
_entity.type
_entity.pdbx_description
1 polymer ?
#
loop_
_entity_poly.entity_id
_entity_poly.type
_entity_poly.pdbx_seq_one_letter_code
_entity_poly.pdbx_strand_id
1 'polypeptide(L)'
;MRVIGLQAVSYFIICLLSITSINCTGPKRESIKALSPPKGGDVYVVAHRGAHIGIPENTLAAYEAAIAMGVDFIEVDLRTTRDGHIVSIHNKDIDSYVTNGEQGLVSEMTLEQLKQLDIGSRICPHWSNERIPTFEEILGLCKGRVGIYLDLKEASVEKLVNVVKKWDMAGHILWYANFDELERIAELCPECILMPDPGPEENLPKVVERFQPSVIAAVWRYYSQSFAAKCHRAGAIVIVDESAPTCWEDALEWDSDGIQTDHPAQLIAFLKFRKR
;
A
#
# COMPACT_ATOMS: atom_id res chain seq x y z
N MET A 1 89.58 10.47 -35.60
CA MET A 1 89.42 10.48 -34.12
C MET A 1 87.96 10.36 -33.80
N ARG A 2 87.60 9.32 -33.10
CA ARG A 2 86.23 8.91 -32.85
C ARG A 2 85.66 9.57 -31.56
N VAL A 3 84.48 10.18 -31.66
CA VAL A 3 83.76 10.72 -30.52
C VAL A 3 82.69 9.69 -30.14
N ILE A 4 82.75 9.25 -28.91
CA ILE A 4 81.80 8.29 -28.35
C ILE A 4 80.66 9.07 -27.71
N GLY A 5 79.40 8.82 -28.19
CA GLY A 5 78.23 9.42 -27.66
C GLY A 5 77.65 8.56 -26.48
N LEU A 6 77.43 9.19 -25.36
CA LEU A 6 76.71 8.60 -24.25
C LEU A 6 75.22 8.70 -24.48
N GLN A 7 74.49 7.56 -24.50
CA GLN A 7 73.03 7.52 -24.44
C GLN A 7 72.58 7.47 -22.98
N ALA A 8 71.77 8.44 -22.57
CA ALA A 8 71.09 8.44 -21.29
C ALA A 8 69.82 7.64 -21.40
N VAL A 9 69.70 6.59 -20.61
CA VAL A 9 68.47 5.77 -20.46
C VAL A 9 67.62 6.37 -19.34
N SER A 10 66.49 6.99 -19.69
CA SER A 10 65.50 7.44 -18.72
C SER A 10 64.58 6.29 -18.31
N TYR A 11 64.62 5.90 -17.05
CA TYR A 11 63.64 4.96 -16.45
C TYR A 11 62.40 5.73 -16.06
N PHE A 12 61.27 5.48 -16.73
CA PHE A 12 59.97 5.91 -16.31
C PHE A 12 59.43 4.88 -15.28
N ILE A 13 59.32 5.29 -14.01
CA ILE A 13 58.63 4.52 -12.99
C ILE A 13 57.15 4.86 -13.12
N ILE A 14 56.36 3.90 -13.63
CA ILE A 14 54.89 3.97 -13.62
C ILE A 14 54.42 3.48 -12.26
N CYS A 15 54.04 4.40 -11.38
CA CYS A 15 53.28 4.07 -10.16
C CYS A 15 51.84 3.72 -10.56
N LEU A 16 51.50 2.44 -10.57
CA LEU A 16 50.11 1.98 -10.63
C LEU A 16 49.47 2.21 -9.27
N LEU A 17 48.70 3.27 -9.12
CA LEU A 17 47.76 3.46 -8.02
C LEU A 17 46.56 2.53 -8.28
N SER A 18 46.55 1.40 -7.58
CA SER A 18 45.37 0.54 -7.50
C SER A 18 44.29 1.23 -6.67
N ILE A 19 43.30 1.81 -7.34
CA ILE A 19 42.08 2.31 -6.68
C ILE A 19 41.23 1.06 -6.32
N THR A 20 41.35 0.63 -5.08
CA THR A 20 40.40 -0.33 -4.51
C THR A 20 39.10 0.39 -4.23
N SER A 21 38.13 0.30 -5.16
CA SER A 21 36.74 0.71 -4.90
C SER A 21 36.18 -0.18 -3.78
N ILE A 22 36.00 0.39 -2.60
CA ILE A 22 35.26 -0.24 -1.52
C ILE A 22 33.80 -0.21 -1.95
N ASN A 23 33.32 -1.35 -2.51
CA ASN A 23 31.90 -1.58 -2.68
C ASN A 23 31.29 -1.79 -1.27
N CYS A 24 30.71 -0.74 -0.69
CA CYS A 24 29.77 -0.88 0.40
C CYS A 24 28.47 -1.50 -0.13
N THR A 25 28.47 -2.81 -0.28
CA THR A 25 27.23 -3.56 -0.41
C THR A 25 26.64 -3.68 0.98
N GLY A 26 25.71 -2.80 1.34
CA GLY A 26 24.77 -3.05 2.43
C GLY A 26 24.09 -4.39 2.21
N PRO A 27 23.53 -5.03 3.27
CA PRO A 27 22.89 -6.32 3.12
C PRO A 27 21.84 -6.23 2.01
N LYS A 28 22.02 -7.00 0.92
CA LYS A 28 20.99 -7.15 -0.11
C LYS A 28 19.77 -7.72 0.60
N ARG A 29 18.68 -6.92 0.70
CA ARG A 29 17.36 -7.50 0.98
C ARG A 29 17.17 -8.60 -0.07
N GLU A 30 16.88 -9.82 0.37
CA GLU A 30 16.40 -10.88 -0.51
C GLU A 30 15.25 -10.30 -1.34
N SER A 31 15.23 -10.59 -2.63
CA SER A 31 14.32 -9.97 -3.61
C SER A 31 12.89 -9.91 -3.04
N ILE A 32 12.41 -8.69 -2.78
CA ILE A 32 11.01 -8.44 -2.44
C ILE A 32 10.20 -9.12 -3.53
N LYS A 33 9.29 -10.01 -3.13
CA LYS A 33 8.42 -10.73 -4.03
C LYS A 33 7.68 -9.69 -4.89
N ALA A 34 7.96 -9.66 -6.18
CA ALA A 34 7.31 -8.70 -7.07
C ALA A 34 5.79 -8.90 -6.99
N LEU A 35 5.04 -7.79 -6.96
CA LEU A 35 3.58 -7.86 -7.03
C LEU A 35 3.18 -8.65 -8.29
N SER A 36 2.10 -9.42 -8.17
CA SER A 36 1.49 -10.03 -9.35
C SER A 36 1.04 -8.93 -10.31
N PRO A 37 1.16 -9.09 -11.64
CA PRO A 37 0.72 -8.08 -12.59
C PRO A 37 -0.77 -7.72 -12.37
N PRO A 38 -1.17 -6.46 -12.71
CA PRO A 38 -2.56 -6.04 -12.59
C PRO A 38 -3.50 -6.94 -13.40
N LYS A 39 -4.66 -7.28 -12.82
CA LYS A 39 -5.64 -8.20 -13.43
C LYS A 39 -6.27 -7.64 -14.72
N GLY A 40 -6.51 -6.33 -14.75
CA GLY A 40 -7.24 -5.64 -15.81
C GLY A 40 -6.38 -4.95 -16.86
N GLY A 41 -5.04 -5.00 -16.75
CA GLY A 41 -4.15 -4.25 -17.65
C GLY A 41 -2.80 -3.89 -17.08
N ASP A 42 -2.39 -2.64 -17.20
CA ASP A 42 -1.07 -2.16 -16.78
C ASP A 42 -1.16 -1.31 -15.49
N VAL A 43 -2.38 -1.08 -14.98
CA VAL A 43 -2.66 -0.23 -13.81
C VAL A 43 -3.43 -1.03 -12.77
N TYR A 44 -2.95 -1.01 -11.53
CA TYR A 44 -3.64 -1.61 -10.40
C TYR A 44 -4.89 -0.82 -10.02
N VAL A 45 -5.98 -1.54 -9.79
CA VAL A 45 -7.23 -0.96 -9.27
C VAL A 45 -7.36 -1.33 -7.80
N VAL A 46 -7.40 -0.32 -6.94
CA VAL A 46 -7.62 -0.47 -5.51
C VAL A 46 -9.01 0.06 -5.16
N ALA A 47 -9.86 -0.80 -4.59
CA ALA A 47 -11.20 -0.40 -4.15
C ALA A 47 -11.11 0.17 -2.73
N HIS A 48 -11.20 1.51 -2.58
CA HIS A 48 -11.19 2.22 -1.31
C HIS A 48 -12.37 1.76 -0.44
N ARG A 49 -12.10 1.17 0.72
CA ARG A 49 -13.11 0.58 1.64
C ARG A 49 -14.04 -0.45 0.98
N GLY A 50 -13.58 -1.11 -0.09
CA GLY A 50 -14.38 -1.97 -0.95
C GLY A 50 -15.20 -1.23 -2.01
N ALA A 51 -16.09 -1.92 -2.72
CA ALA A 51 -17.01 -1.30 -3.68
C ALA A 51 -18.25 -0.76 -2.94
N HIS A 52 -18.11 0.39 -2.31
CA HIS A 52 -19.05 0.88 -1.30
C HIS A 52 -20.12 1.86 -1.82
N ILE A 53 -20.20 2.11 -3.12
CA ILE A 53 -21.30 2.95 -3.67
C ILE A 53 -22.62 2.18 -3.60
N GLY A 54 -23.47 2.56 -2.64
CA GLY A 54 -24.75 1.89 -2.34
C GLY A 54 -24.61 0.62 -1.48
N ILE A 55 -23.42 0.30 -1.00
CA ILE A 55 -23.11 -0.78 -0.07
C ILE A 55 -22.39 -0.17 1.13
N PRO A 56 -22.59 -0.62 2.38
CA PRO A 56 -21.85 -0.10 3.52
C PRO A 56 -20.35 -0.31 3.36
N GLU A 57 -19.57 0.77 3.50
CA GLU A 57 -18.10 0.73 3.43
C GLU A 57 -17.48 -0.16 4.52
N ASN A 58 -16.29 -0.69 4.27
CA ASN A 58 -15.56 -1.51 5.22
C ASN A 58 -16.36 -2.74 5.71
N THR A 59 -17.20 -3.34 4.85
CA THR A 59 -17.98 -4.55 5.13
C THR A 59 -17.59 -5.71 4.22
N LEU A 60 -17.90 -6.94 4.64
CA LEU A 60 -17.67 -8.11 3.79
C LEU A 60 -18.46 -8.02 2.48
N ALA A 61 -19.64 -7.42 2.49
CA ALA A 61 -20.44 -7.19 1.26
C ALA A 61 -19.73 -6.25 0.28
N ALA A 62 -19.18 -5.12 0.76
CA ALA A 62 -18.43 -4.20 -0.09
C ALA A 62 -17.14 -4.83 -0.65
N TYR A 63 -16.46 -5.64 0.15
CA TYR A 63 -15.26 -6.36 -0.28
C TYR A 63 -15.57 -7.45 -1.29
N GLU A 64 -16.61 -8.25 -1.07
CA GLU A 64 -17.05 -9.28 -2.03
C GLU A 64 -17.47 -8.66 -3.36
N ALA A 65 -18.19 -7.53 -3.33
CA ALA A 65 -18.56 -6.80 -4.53
C ALA A 65 -17.32 -6.30 -5.31
N ALA A 66 -16.31 -5.76 -4.62
CA ALA A 66 -15.05 -5.34 -5.24
C ALA A 66 -14.29 -6.53 -5.86
N ILE A 67 -14.21 -7.65 -5.14
CA ILE A 67 -13.60 -8.89 -5.65
C ILE A 67 -14.31 -9.39 -6.90
N ALA A 68 -15.64 -9.38 -6.92
CA ALA A 68 -16.44 -9.79 -8.06
C ALA A 68 -16.24 -8.89 -9.30
N MET A 69 -15.90 -7.60 -9.10
CA MET A 69 -15.54 -6.68 -10.19
C MET A 69 -14.15 -6.96 -10.78
N GLY A 70 -13.30 -7.71 -10.07
CA GLY A 70 -11.96 -8.05 -10.51
C GLY A 70 -10.91 -6.99 -10.16
N VAL A 71 -11.06 -6.26 -9.06
CA VAL A 71 -10.03 -5.34 -8.54
C VAL A 71 -8.76 -6.10 -8.14
N ASP A 72 -7.64 -5.42 -8.11
CA ASP A 72 -6.34 -5.99 -7.71
C ASP A 72 -6.18 -6.01 -6.19
N PHE A 73 -6.65 -4.95 -5.53
CA PHE A 73 -6.62 -4.81 -4.08
C PHE A 73 -7.96 -4.25 -3.57
N ILE A 74 -8.34 -4.69 -2.38
CA ILE A 74 -9.31 -3.97 -1.55
C ILE A 74 -8.54 -3.17 -0.51
N GLU A 75 -8.96 -1.94 -0.24
CA GLU A 75 -8.41 -1.18 0.89
C GLU A 75 -9.25 -1.43 2.14
N VAL A 76 -8.57 -1.52 3.29
CA VAL A 76 -9.17 -1.83 4.60
C VAL A 76 -8.58 -0.95 5.68
N ASP A 77 -9.42 -0.29 6.47
CA ASP A 77 -9.04 0.52 7.63
C ASP A 77 -9.05 -0.32 8.91
N LEU A 78 -7.93 -0.50 9.58
CA LEU A 78 -7.86 -1.39 10.74
C LEU A 78 -7.72 -0.66 12.08
N ARG A 79 -8.59 -1.05 13.04
CA ARG A 79 -8.59 -0.58 14.42
C ARG A 79 -8.72 -1.74 15.41
N THR A 80 -8.40 -1.48 16.67
CA THR A 80 -8.48 -2.48 17.74
C THR A 80 -9.63 -2.18 18.70
N THR A 81 -10.41 -3.21 19.04
CA THR A 81 -11.46 -3.16 20.04
C THR A 81 -10.89 -3.16 21.47
N ARG A 82 -11.71 -2.84 22.48
CA ARG A 82 -11.32 -2.89 23.90
C ARG A 82 -10.79 -4.25 24.35
N ASP A 83 -11.36 -5.33 23.84
CA ASP A 83 -10.95 -6.71 24.12
C ASP A 83 -9.90 -7.25 23.15
N GLY A 84 -9.32 -6.37 22.34
CA GLY A 84 -8.13 -6.63 21.55
C GLY A 84 -8.33 -7.33 20.21
N HIS A 85 -9.55 -7.39 19.69
CA HIS A 85 -9.81 -7.84 18.32
C HIS A 85 -9.49 -6.74 17.30
N ILE A 86 -9.03 -7.13 16.13
CA ILE A 86 -8.78 -6.20 15.02
C ILE A 86 -10.00 -6.21 14.11
N VAL A 87 -10.55 -5.04 13.86
CA VAL A 87 -11.77 -4.83 13.07
C VAL A 87 -11.56 -3.80 11.97
N SER A 88 -12.39 -3.83 10.93
CA SER A 88 -12.32 -2.85 9.84
C SER A 88 -13.40 -1.79 10.00
N ILE A 89 -12.93 -0.56 10.25
CA ILE A 89 -13.75 0.65 10.36
C ILE A 89 -12.85 1.90 10.26
N HIS A 90 -13.25 2.87 9.42
CA HIS A 90 -12.42 4.06 9.19
C HIS A 90 -12.37 5.00 10.40
N ASN A 91 -13.54 5.41 10.93
CA ASN A 91 -13.57 6.37 12.04
C ASN A 91 -13.16 5.70 13.36
N LYS A 92 -12.65 6.50 14.29
CA LYS A 92 -12.34 6.04 15.65
C LYS A 92 -13.59 5.78 16.50
N ASP A 93 -14.74 6.32 16.07
CA ASP A 93 -16.05 6.21 16.72
C ASP A 93 -17.08 5.59 15.77
N ILE A 94 -18.20 5.14 16.36
CA ILE A 94 -19.30 4.49 15.63
C ILE A 94 -20.39 5.47 15.21
N ASP A 95 -20.30 6.73 15.58
CA ASP A 95 -21.40 7.71 15.54
C ASP A 95 -22.04 7.88 14.15
N SER A 96 -21.21 7.86 13.10
CA SER A 96 -21.67 7.99 11.72
C SER A 96 -22.10 6.67 11.06
N TYR A 97 -21.92 5.54 11.75
CA TYR A 97 -22.19 4.21 11.17
C TYR A 97 -23.54 3.65 11.58
N VAL A 98 -24.16 4.17 12.63
CA VAL A 98 -25.44 3.70 13.18
C VAL A 98 -26.54 4.74 13.06
N THR A 99 -27.81 4.30 13.02
CA THR A 99 -28.97 5.18 12.85
C THR A 99 -29.78 5.35 14.13
N ASN A 100 -29.48 4.58 15.17
CA ASN A 100 -30.20 4.55 16.43
C ASN A 100 -29.71 5.60 17.45
N GLY A 101 -28.69 6.40 17.10
CA GLY A 101 -28.11 7.43 17.96
C GLY A 101 -27.11 6.92 18.99
N GLU A 102 -26.70 5.66 18.92
CA GLU A 102 -25.58 5.16 19.70
C GLU A 102 -24.29 5.89 19.36
N GLN A 103 -23.44 6.10 20.36
CA GLN A 103 -22.15 6.76 20.25
C GLN A 103 -21.10 5.98 21.03
N GLY A 104 -19.86 6.05 20.60
CA GLY A 104 -18.75 5.44 21.32
C GLY A 104 -17.50 5.24 20.50
N LEU A 105 -16.37 5.11 21.20
CA LEU A 105 -15.10 4.81 20.59
C LEU A 105 -14.96 3.30 20.34
N VAL A 106 -14.46 2.93 19.18
CA VAL A 106 -14.16 1.53 18.83
C VAL A 106 -13.23 0.88 19.86
N SER A 107 -12.22 1.62 20.34
CA SER A 107 -11.27 1.17 21.37
C SER A 107 -11.89 0.96 22.76
N GLU A 108 -13.10 1.48 23.02
CA GLU A 108 -13.83 1.31 24.28
C GLU A 108 -14.93 0.23 24.21
N MET A 109 -15.20 -0.33 23.03
CA MET A 109 -16.21 -1.35 22.80
C MET A 109 -15.58 -2.74 22.60
N THR A 110 -16.26 -3.79 23.09
CA THR A 110 -15.87 -5.17 22.78
C THR A 110 -16.29 -5.56 21.38
N LEU A 111 -15.66 -6.60 20.81
CA LEU A 111 -16.09 -7.16 19.53
C LEU A 111 -17.58 -7.55 19.55
N GLU A 112 -18.06 -8.16 20.66
CA GLU A 112 -19.48 -8.53 20.80
C GLU A 112 -20.39 -7.31 20.68
N GLN A 113 -20.07 -6.20 21.33
CA GLN A 113 -20.83 -4.94 21.22
C GLN A 113 -20.82 -4.40 19.78
N LEU A 114 -19.64 -4.36 19.11
CA LEU A 114 -19.55 -3.92 17.74
C LEU A 114 -20.34 -4.81 16.76
N LYS A 115 -20.36 -6.12 16.98
CA LYS A 115 -21.11 -7.08 16.15
C LYS A 115 -22.65 -6.96 16.31
N GLN A 116 -23.15 -6.28 17.34
CA GLN A 116 -24.60 -5.99 17.49
C GLN A 116 -25.04 -4.77 16.66
N LEU A 117 -24.11 -3.87 16.29
CA LEU A 117 -24.44 -2.65 15.58
C LEU A 117 -24.93 -2.94 14.15
N ASP A 118 -26.06 -2.37 13.79
CA ASP A 118 -26.52 -2.30 12.41
C ASP A 118 -25.84 -1.11 11.72
N ILE A 119 -24.80 -1.40 10.96
CA ILE A 119 -24.04 -0.39 10.19
C ILE A 119 -24.52 -0.25 8.74
N GLY A 120 -25.47 -1.07 8.31
CA GLY A 120 -25.92 -1.14 6.93
C GLY A 120 -27.18 -0.37 6.63
N SER A 121 -28.15 -0.33 7.55
CA SER A 121 -29.45 0.35 7.34
C SER A 121 -29.31 1.85 7.06
N ARG A 122 -28.20 2.49 7.44
CA ARG A 122 -27.88 3.88 7.09
C ARG A 122 -27.75 4.10 5.57
N ILE A 123 -27.39 3.05 4.84
CA ILE A 123 -27.29 3.09 3.37
C ILE A 123 -28.60 2.64 2.73
N CYS A 124 -29.11 1.48 3.13
CA CYS A 124 -30.38 0.93 2.65
C CYS A 124 -30.83 -0.18 3.59
N PRO A 125 -32.16 -0.35 3.84
CA PRO A 125 -32.67 -1.45 4.67
C PRO A 125 -32.26 -2.86 4.23
N HIS A 126 -31.93 -3.04 2.97
CA HIS A 126 -31.38 -4.30 2.45
C HIS A 126 -30.12 -4.75 3.17
N TRP A 127 -29.32 -3.81 3.67
CA TRP A 127 -28.04 -4.05 4.36
C TRP A 127 -28.15 -4.13 5.88
N SER A 128 -29.35 -4.23 6.45
CA SER A 128 -29.58 -4.24 7.91
C SER A 128 -28.83 -5.36 8.66
N ASN A 129 -28.37 -6.40 7.95
CA ASN A 129 -27.57 -7.49 8.51
C ASN A 129 -26.05 -7.29 8.42
N GLU A 130 -25.59 -6.20 7.78
CA GLU A 130 -24.15 -5.94 7.70
C GLU A 130 -23.59 -5.53 9.06
N ARG A 131 -22.42 -6.04 9.35
CA ARG A 131 -21.70 -5.84 10.62
C ARG A 131 -20.26 -5.45 10.34
N ILE A 132 -19.63 -4.79 11.31
CA ILE A 132 -18.21 -4.50 11.31
C ILE A 132 -17.43 -5.83 11.24
N PRO A 133 -16.64 -6.11 10.19
CA PRO A 133 -15.90 -7.36 10.08
C PRO A 133 -14.63 -7.33 10.93
N THR A 134 -14.21 -8.50 11.41
CA THR A 134 -12.86 -8.69 11.93
C THR A 134 -11.85 -8.82 10.78
N PHE A 135 -10.59 -8.53 11.07
CA PHE A 135 -9.54 -8.70 10.08
C PHE A 135 -9.37 -10.17 9.65
N GLU A 136 -9.60 -11.14 10.55
CA GLU A 136 -9.55 -12.56 10.22
C GLU A 136 -10.68 -12.97 9.25
N GLU A 137 -11.90 -12.41 9.38
CA GLU A 137 -12.98 -12.61 8.40
C GLU A 137 -12.59 -12.05 7.02
N ILE A 138 -11.93 -10.87 7.00
CA ILE A 138 -11.45 -10.26 5.75
C ILE A 138 -10.34 -11.10 5.11
N LEU A 139 -9.36 -11.57 5.88
CA LEU A 139 -8.31 -12.46 5.37
C LEU A 139 -8.89 -13.74 4.78
N GLY A 140 -9.89 -14.34 5.45
CA GLY A 140 -10.61 -15.51 4.93
C GLY A 140 -11.31 -15.26 3.60
N LEU A 141 -11.90 -14.07 3.44
CA LEU A 141 -12.55 -13.65 2.20
C LEU A 141 -11.54 -13.43 1.05
N CYS A 142 -10.38 -12.82 1.36
CA CYS A 142 -9.42 -12.34 0.36
C CYS A 142 -8.43 -13.40 -0.09
N LYS A 143 -8.11 -14.40 0.75
CA LYS A 143 -7.04 -15.37 0.49
C LYS A 143 -7.23 -16.08 -0.85
N GLY A 144 -6.21 -15.94 -1.73
CA GLY A 144 -6.21 -16.52 -3.07
C GLY A 144 -7.12 -15.83 -4.08
N ARG A 145 -7.77 -14.71 -3.73
CA ARG A 145 -8.72 -13.99 -4.58
C ARG A 145 -8.29 -12.57 -4.92
N VAL A 146 -7.81 -11.82 -3.93
CA VAL A 146 -7.49 -10.40 -4.05
C VAL A 146 -6.40 -10.01 -3.07
N GLY A 147 -5.59 -9.00 -3.40
CA GLY A 147 -4.66 -8.37 -2.46
C GLY A 147 -5.38 -7.43 -1.49
N ILE A 148 -4.69 -7.07 -0.42
CA ILE A 148 -5.17 -6.11 0.57
C ILE A 148 -4.24 -4.90 0.60
N TYR A 149 -4.79 -3.70 0.48
CA TYR A 149 -4.16 -2.46 0.88
C TYR A 149 -4.59 -2.19 2.33
N LEU A 150 -3.70 -2.41 3.27
CA LEU A 150 -3.97 -2.29 4.70
C LEU A 150 -3.61 -0.88 5.16
N ASP A 151 -4.63 -0.09 5.52
CA ASP A 151 -4.45 1.20 6.19
C ASP A 151 -4.50 0.99 7.72
N LEU A 152 -3.33 1.10 8.34
CA LEU A 152 -3.18 0.92 9.79
C LEU A 152 -3.55 2.19 10.53
N LYS A 153 -4.79 2.25 11.04
CA LYS A 153 -5.28 3.40 11.81
C LYS A 153 -4.89 3.33 13.27
N GLU A 154 -5.19 2.21 13.92
CA GLU A 154 -4.98 2.04 15.36
C GLU A 154 -4.98 0.54 15.73
N ALA A 155 -3.88 -0.15 15.49
CA ALA A 155 -3.74 -1.54 15.88
C ALA A 155 -2.28 -1.90 16.20
N SER A 156 -2.08 -2.94 17.04
CA SER A 156 -0.73 -3.43 17.34
C SER A 156 -0.09 -4.07 16.12
N VAL A 157 1.07 -3.55 15.72
CA VAL A 157 1.88 -4.10 14.63
C VAL A 157 2.19 -5.58 14.86
N GLU A 158 2.58 -5.95 16.10
CA GLU A 158 2.91 -7.33 16.45
C GLU A 158 1.73 -8.28 16.25
N LYS A 159 0.52 -7.87 16.67
CA LYS A 159 -0.68 -8.67 16.47
C LYS A 159 -1.01 -8.81 14.99
N LEU A 160 -0.99 -7.72 14.24
CA LEU A 160 -1.26 -7.73 12.80
C LEU A 160 -0.29 -8.62 12.04
N VAL A 161 1.01 -8.45 12.25
CA VAL A 161 2.05 -9.28 11.60
C VAL A 161 1.85 -10.76 11.93
N ASN A 162 1.57 -11.10 13.19
CA ASN A 162 1.33 -12.49 13.59
C ASN A 162 0.11 -13.09 12.89
N VAL A 163 -0.99 -12.33 12.79
CA VAL A 163 -2.21 -12.76 12.09
C VAL A 163 -1.93 -12.95 10.60
N VAL A 164 -1.28 -11.98 9.96
CA VAL A 164 -0.93 -12.05 8.53
C VAL A 164 -0.04 -13.25 8.20
N LYS A 165 0.98 -13.52 9.05
CA LYS A 165 1.85 -14.71 8.90
C LYS A 165 1.08 -16.01 9.08
N LYS A 166 0.21 -16.11 10.10
CA LYS A 166 -0.65 -17.28 10.34
C LYS A 166 -1.54 -17.59 9.12
N TRP A 167 -2.00 -16.56 8.42
CA TRP A 167 -2.83 -16.70 7.20
C TRP A 167 -2.01 -16.89 5.93
N ASP A 168 -0.67 -16.79 5.98
CA ASP A 168 0.22 -16.87 4.81
C ASP A 168 -0.13 -15.79 3.75
N MET A 169 -0.33 -14.54 4.22
CA MET A 169 -0.76 -13.41 3.39
C MET A 169 0.30 -12.30 3.29
N ALA A 170 1.50 -12.47 3.84
CA ALA A 170 2.53 -11.43 3.91
C ALA A 170 2.88 -10.82 2.53
N GLY A 171 2.97 -11.64 1.48
CA GLY A 171 3.26 -11.19 0.12
C GLY A 171 2.03 -10.69 -0.66
N HIS A 172 0.87 -10.58 -0.03
CA HIS A 172 -0.40 -10.16 -0.64
C HIS A 172 -1.01 -8.92 0.00
N ILE A 173 -0.27 -8.28 0.92
CA ILE A 173 -0.71 -7.09 1.66
C ILE A 173 0.28 -5.96 1.42
N LEU A 174 -0.23 -4.81 0.99
CA LEU A 174 0.47 -3.54 0.95
C LEU A 174 0.24 -2.84 2.29
N TRP A 175 1.30 -2.55 3.03
CA TRP A 175 1.21 -1.96 4.36
C TRP A 175 1.35 -0.45 4.31
N TYR A 176 0.25 0.26 4.52
CA TYR A 176 0.21 1.70 4.67
C TYR A 176 0.06 2.05 6.16
N ALA A 177 1.05 2.75 6.71
CA ALA A 177 1.12 3.09 8.12
C ALA A 177 2.09 4.28 8.32
N ASN A 178 2.19 4.79 9.54
CA ASN A 178 3.24 5.76 9.86
C ASN A 178 4.65 5.11 9.77
N PHE A 179 5.68 5.93 9.70
CA PHE A 179 7.03 5.45 9.44
C PHE A 179 7.61 4.56 10.55
N ASP A 180 7.27 4.81 11.81
CA ASP A 180 7.77 4.01 12.93
C ASP A 180 7.09 2.62 12.93
N GLU A 181 5.80 2.57 12.61
CA GLU A 181 5.08 1.31 12.41
C GLU A 181 5.62 0.53 11.21
N LEU A 182 5.90 1.20 10.08
CA LEU A 182 6.50 0.55 8.91
C LEU A 182 7.89 -0.02 9.21
N GLU A 183 8.74 0.66 9.98
CA GLU A 183 10.01 0.10 10.45
C GLU A 183 9.79 -1.14 11.29
N ARG A 184 8.83 -1.07 12.23
CA ARG A 184 8.51 -2.19 13.08
C ARG A 184 7.96 -3.39 12.31
N ILE A 185 7.15 -3.15 11.27
CA ILE A 185 6.68 -4.18 10.35
C ILE A 185 7.87 -4.81 9.62
N ALA A 186 8.80 -4.00 9.11
CA ALA A 186 9.99 -4.50 8.40
C ALA A 186 10.88 -5.40 9.28
N GLU A 187 11.03 -5.05 10.56
CA GLU A 187 11.78 -5.86 11.52
C GLU A 187 11.11 -7.22 11.78
N LEU A 188 9.79 -7.22 11.95
CA LEU A 188 9.02 -8.43 12.28
C LEU A 188 8.71 -9.30 11.08
N CYS A 189 8.61 -8.71 9.88
CA CYS A 189 8.19 -9.36 8.65
C CYS A 189 8.97 -8.78 7.44
N PRO A 190 10.23 -9.20 7.24
CA PRO A 190 11.03 -8.71 6.11
C PRO A 190 10.40 -8.97 4.73
N GLU A 191 9.54 -9.98 4.63
CA GLU A 191 8.79 -10.34 3.43
C GLU A 191 7.51 -9.52 3.21
N CYS A 192 7.10 -8.70 4.18
CA CYS A 192 5.95 -7.81 4.05
C CYS A 192 6.26 -6.63 3.11
N ILE A 193 5.26 -6.22 2.32
CA ILE A 193 5.41 -5.16 1.31
C ILE A 193 5.03 -3.83 1.93
N LEU A 194 6.03 -3.02 2.25
CA LEU A 194 5.82 -1.69 2.79
C LEU A 194 5.41 -0.71 1.70
N MET A 195 4.46 0.16 2.00
CA MET A 195 3.97 1.19 1.11
C MET A 195 3.92 2.55 1.84
N PRO A 196 5.08 3.17 2.08
CA PRO A 196 5.15 4.47 2.73
C PRO A 196 4.56 5.58 1.86
N ASP A 197 3.94 6.58 2.51
CA ASP A 197 3.54 7.84 1.89
C ASP A 197 4.55 8.94 2.28
N PRO A 198 5.34 9.48 1.34
CA PRO A 198 6.25 10.57 1.64
C PRO A 198 5.55 11.91 1.88
N GLY A 199 4.25 12.04 1.54
CA GLY A 199 3.57 13.32 1.46
C GLY A 199 4.17 14.21 0.35
N PRO A 200 4.63 15.43 0.67
CA PRO A 200 5.28 16.30 -0.32
C PRO A 200 6.50 15.65 -1.00
N GLU A 201 6.68 15.93 -2.29
CA GLU A 201 7.70 15.33 -3.16
C GLU A 201 9.14 15.48 -2.61
N GLU A 202 9.42 16.56 -1.89
CA GLU A 202 10.74 16.81 -1.28
C GLU A 202 11.14 15.76 -0.22
N ASN A 203 10.19 15.03 0.35
CA ASN A 203 10.46 13.98 1.33
C ASN A 203 10.81 12.64 0.68
N LEU A 204 10.47 12.44 -0.59
CA LEU A 204 10.65 11.18 -1.30
C LEU A 204 12.08 10.61 -1.20
N PRO A 205 13.17 11.40 -1.36
CA PRO A 205 14.53 10.86 -1.21
C PRO A 205 14.79 10.23 0.17
N LYS A 206 14.29 10.83 1.24
CA LYS A 206 14.44 10.31 2.61
C LYS A 206 13.66 9.00 2.81
N VAL A 207 12.46 8.91 2.24
CA VAL A 207 11.63 7.71 2.30
C VAL A 207 12.27 6.56 1.52
N VAL A 208 12.81 6.84 0.35
CA VAL A 208 13.54 5.86 -0.47
C VAL A 208 14.80 5.38 0.24
N GLU A 209 15.59 6.27 0.84
CA GLU A 209 16.77 5.91 1.62
C GLU A 209 16.42 5.02 2.82
N ARG A 210 15.35 5.38 3.55
CA ARG A 210 14.93 4.70 4.80
C ARG A 210 14.34 3.31 4.54
N PHE A 211 13.47 3.17 3.54
CA PHE A 211 12.65 1.97 3.35
C PHE A 211 13.01 1.16 2.11
N GLN A 212 13.66 1.75 1.11
CA GLN A 212 13.88 1.14 -0.21
C GLN A 212 12.60 0.42 -0.71
N PRO A 213 11.45 1.13 -0.74
CA PRO A 213 10.15 0.49 -0.97
C PRO A 213 10.01 0.08 -2.43
N SER A 214 9.30 -1.03 -2.67
CA SER A 214 8.88 -1.40 -4.03
C SER A 214 7.57 -0.75 -4.44
N VAL A 215 6.81 -0.22 -3.48
CA VAL A 215 5.54 0.49 -3.68
C VAL A 215 5.54 1.76 -2.85
N ILE A 216 5.08 2.86 -3.41
CA ILE A 216 4.92 4.15 -2.75
C ILE A 216 3.46 4.57 -2.87
N ALA A 217 2.84 4.97 -1.75
CA ALA A 217 1.54 5.61 -1.75
C ALA A 217 1.70 7.11 -2.01
N ALA A 218 0.72 7.70 -2.69
CA ALA A 218 0.66 9.14 -2.89
C ALA A 218 -0.78 9.64 -2.76
N VAL A 219 -1.03 10.66 -1.95
CA VAL A 219 -2.30 11.37 -1.98
C VAL A 219 -2.31 12.37 -3.14
N TRP A 220 -3.45 12.52 -3.80
CA TRP A 220 -3.60 13.33 -5.02
C TRP A 220 -2.97 14.72 -4.94
N ARG A 221 -3.13 15.43 -3.84
CA ARG A 221 -2.59 16.81 -3.67
C ARG A 221 -1.07 16.95 -3.80
N TYR A 222 -0.32 15.86 -3.65
CA TYR A 222 1.14 15.84 -3.77
C TYR A 222 1.60 15.08 -5.00
N TYR A 223 0.68 14.40 -5.69
CA TYR A 223 0.98 13.61 -6.87
C TYR A 223 1.20 14.49 -8.09
N SER A 224 2.18 14.16 -8.90
CA SER A 224 2.54 14.86 -10.14
C SER A 224 3.36 13.94 -11.03
N GLN A 225 3.52 14.32 -12.30
CA GLN A 225 4.42 13.61 -13.22
C GLN A 225 5.85 13.55 -12.69
N SER A 226 6.35 14.64 -12.05
CA SER A 226 7.67 14.66 -11.42
C SER A 226 7.79 13.65 -10.29
N PHE A 227 6.75 13.56 -9.45
CA PHE A 227 6.66 12.60 -8.34
C PHE A 227 6.74 11.17 -8.85
N ALA A 228 5.89 10.78 -9.81
CA ALA A 228 5.89 9.44 -10.42
C ALA A 228 7.25 9.08 -11.02
N ALA A 229 7.82 9.99 -11.83
CA ALA A 229 9.13 9.77 -12.42
C ALA A 229 10.25 9.59 -11.38
N LYS A 230 10.16 10.21 -10.19
CA LYS A 230 11.12 9.99 -9.10
C LYS A 230 10.93 8.64 -8.44
N CYS A 231 9.69 8.19 -8.23
CA CYS A 231 9.39 6.84 -7.73
C CYS A 231 9.96 5.78 -8.66
N HIS A 232 9.72 5.88 -9.97
CA HIS A 232 10.21 4.94 -10.96
C HIS A 232 11.75 4.92 -11.03
N ARG A 233 12.41 6.07 -10.95
CA ARG A 233 13.90 6.12 -10.86
C ARG A 233 14.45 5.44 -9.61
N ALA A 234 13.66 5.41 -8.52
CA ALA A 234 14.02 4.70 -7.31
C ALA A 234 13.68 3.19 -7.36
N GLY A 235 13.07 2.72 -8.46
CA GLY A 235 12.66 1.33 -8.64
C GLY A 235 11.34 0.97 -7.94
N ALA A 236 10.54 1.97 -7.56
CA ALA A 236 9.25 1.78 -6.91
C ALA A 236 8.10 2.11 -7.87
N ILE A 237 7.03 1.33 -7.81
CA ILE A 237 5.73 1.71 -8.39
C ILE A 237 5.01 2.70 -7.48
N VAL A 238 4.09 3.49 -8.05
CA VAL A 238 3.29 4.44 -7.28
C VAL A 238 1.79 4.15 -7.42
N ILE A 239 1.12 4.06 -6.26
CA ILE A 239 -0.34 3.98 -6.18
C ILE A 239 -0.86 5.30 -5.64
N VAL A 240 -1.69 5.99 -6.43
CA VAL A 240 -2.26 7.27 -6.04
C VAL A 240 -3.67 7.11 -5.48
N ASP A 241 -3.93 7.81 -4.39
CA ASP A 241 -5.28 8.00 -3.85
C ASP A 241 -5.95 9.16 -4.59
N GLU A 242 -6.95 8.86 -5.41
CA GLU A 242 -7.64 9.85 -6.23
C GLU A 242 -8.45 10.85 -5.38
N SER A 243 -8.64 12.07 -5.90
CA SER A 243 -9.57 13.03 -5.31
C SER A 243 -10.97 12.92 -5.92
N ALA A 244 -11.08 12.46 -7.16
CA ALA A 244 -12.32 12.24 -7.91
C ALA A 244 -12.06 11.49 -9.22
N PRO A 245 -13.07 10.86 -9.85
CA PRO A 245 -12.92 10.18 -11.14
C PRO A 245 -12.38 11.06 -12.28
N THR A 246 -12.54 12.36 -12.18
CA THR A 246 -11.99 13.33 -13.15
C THR A 246 -10.47 13.37 -13.16
N CYS A 247 -9.79 12.83 -12.14
CA CYS A 247 -8.35 12.79 -12.02
C CYS A 247 -7.70 11.60 -12.75
N TRP A 248 -8.47 10.62 -13.21
CA TRP A 248 -7.90 9.38 -13.77
C TRP A 248 -7.07 9.61 -15.03
N GLU A 249 -7.52 10.52 -15.91
CA GLU A 249 -6.75 10.84 -17.12
C GLU A 249 -5.39 11.40 -16.75
N ASP A 250 -5.34 12.42 -15.87
CA ASP A 250 -4.09 13.02 -15.41
C ASP A 250 -3.21 12.00 -14.67
N ALA A 251 -3.82 11.14 -13.83
CA ALA A 251 -3.07 10.08 -13.13
C ALA A 251 -2.34 9.17 -14.10
N LEU A 252 -2.99 8.77 -15.20
CA LEU A 252 -2.41 7.90 -16.21
C LEU A 252 -1.42 8.65 -17.11
N GLU A 253 -1.66 9.92 -17.43
CA GLU A 253 -0.71 10.77 -18.17
C GLU A 253 0.56 11.03 -17.34
N TRP A 254 0.46 11.06 -16.02
CA TRP A 254 1.57 11.18 -15.09
C TRP A 254 2.17 9.84 -14.69
N ASP A 255 1.79 8.75 -15.37
CA ASP A 255 2.42 7.43 -15.26
C ASP A 255 2.18 6.76 -13.90
N SER A 256 0.94 6.84 -13.36
CA SER A 256 0.55 6.10 -12.16
C SER A 256 0.45 4.60 -12.43
N ASP A 257 1.06 3.79 -11.58
CA ASP A 257 0.98 2.31 -11.65
C ASP A 257 -0.29 1.76 -11.02
N GLY A 258 -0.96 2.52 -10.16
CA GLY A 258 -2.22 2.12 -9.52
C GLY A 258 -3.03 3.31 -9.04
N ILE A 259 -4.34 3.12 -8.97
CA ILE A 259 -5.30 4.13 -8.51
C ILE A 259 -6.20 3.51 -7.44
N GLN A 260 -6.24 4.14 -6.26
CA GLN A 260 -7.23 3.89 -5.23
C GLN A 260 -8.46 4.77 -5.50
N THR A 261 -9.66 4.17 -5.50
CA THR A 261 -10.88 4.83 -5.95
C THR A 261 -12.13 4.36 -5.19
N ASP A 262 -13.07 5.28 -4.98
CA ASP A 262 -14.45 4.98 -4.55
C ASP A 262 -15.29 4.38 -5.68
N HIS A 263 -14.82 4.43 -6.92
CA HIS A 263 -15.56 4.05 -8.13
C HIS A 263 -14.91 2.91 -8.92
N PRO A 264 -14.57 1.73 -8.32
CA PRO A 264 -13.76 0.70 -8.96
C PRO A 264 -14.38 0.16 -10.26
N ALA A 265 -15.71 0.00 -10.33
CA ALA A 265 -16.38 -0.46 -11.56
C ALA A 265 -16.19 0.54 -12.72
N GLN A 266 -16.28 1.83 -12.43
CA GLN A 266 -16.10 2.90 -13.43
C GLN A 266 -14.64 3.00 -13.87
N LEU A 267 -13.68 2.91 -12.94
CA LEU A 267 -12.25 2.90 -13.27
C LEU A 267 -11.89 1.70 -14.16
N ILE A 268 -12.37 0.51 -13.82
CA ILE A 268 -12.15 -0.69 -14.65
C ILE A 268 -12.73 -0.51 -16.07
N ALA A 269 -13.93 0.06 -16.20
CA ALA A 269 -14.53 0.35 -17.48
C ALA A 269 -13.73 1.39 -18.28
N PHE A 270 -13.28 2.45 -17.64
CA PHE A 270 -12.42 3.50 -18.20
C PHE A 270 -11.10 2.95 -18.73
N LEU A 271 -10.38 2.15 -17.94
CA LEU A 271 -9.15 1.50 -18.34
C LEU A 271 -9.32 0.55 -19.53
N LYS A 272 -10.42 -0.21 -19.57
CA LYS A 272 -10.75 -1.07 -20.72
C LYS A 272 -11.06 -0.29 -22.00
N PHE A 273 -11.70 0.88 -21.88
CA PHE A 273 -12.02 1.72 -23.04
C PHE A 273 -10.76 2.35 -23.63
N ARG A 274 -9.84 2.78 -22.80
CA ARG A 274 -8.57 3.44 -23.19
C ARG A 274 -7.60 2.51 -23.95
N LYS A 275 -7.74 1.19 -23.77
CA LYS A 275 -6.94 0.17 -24.49
C LYS A 275 -7.41 -0.15 -25.90
N ARG A 276 -8.57 0.37 -26.31
CA ARG A 276 -9.14 0.21 -27.65
C ARG A 276 -8.75 1.38 -28.56
#